data_b58c8d23a872225fd5b5a16fd4265815
#
_entry.id   b58c8d23a872225fd5b5a16fd4265815
#
_cell.length_a   1.000
_cell.length_b   1.000
_cell.length_c   1.000
_cell.angle_alpha   90.00
_cell.angle_beta   90.00
_cell.angle_gamma   90.00
#
_symmetry.space_group_name_H-M   'P 1'
#
loop_
_entity.id
_entity.type
_entity.pdbx_description
1 polymer ?
#
loop_
_entity_poly.entity_id
_entity_poly.type
_entity_poly.pdbx_seq_one_letter_code
_entity_poly.pdbx_strand_id
1 'polypeptide(L)'
;MSVADQIFINMCKDILENGTSTEGEKVRPHWEDGTSAYTIKKFGVVNRYDLSKEFPLITLRKTALKSATDEILWIWQQKSNNINDLHSHIWDEWADENGSIGKAYGYQLGVKHQYKEGMMDQVDRVIYDLKNNPFSRRIMTNIYVHQDLHEMNLYPCAYSMTFNVTQKKGEDKLTLNAVLNQRSQDVLAANNWNVVQYSVLLHMLAQVCDMNVGELVHMIADCHIYDRHVPIVEEMLKRPKFEAPKVYLNPDKKGFYDFTKDDLIIENYQKNEQIKNIPVAI
;
A
#
# COMPACT_ATOMS: atom_id res chain seq x y z
N MET A 1 8.63 9.63 19.07
CA MET A 1 8.94 8.95 17.79
C MET A 1 7.75 8.08 17.45
N SER A 2 7.27 8.14 16.22
CA SER A 2 6.17 7.32 15.75
C SER A 2 6.52 5.83 15.71
N VAL A 3 5.53 4.97 15.87
CA VAL A 3 5.71 3.51 15.71
C VAL A 3 6.06 3.17 14.25
N ALA A 4 5.50 3.92 13.29
CA ALA A 4 5.81 3.75 11.87
C ALA A 4 7.29 4.01 11.57
N ASP A 5 7.90 5.06 12.16
CA ASP A 5 9.34 5.30 12.05
C ASP A 5 10.16 4.16 12.64
N GLN A 6 9.75 3.64 13.81
CA GLN A 6 10.48 2.55 14.45
C GLN A 6 10.44 1.27 13.60
N ILE A 7 9.28 0.92 13.04
CA ILE A 7 9.13 -0.23 12.14
C ILE A 7 10.02 -0.06 10.92
N PHE A 8 9.97 1.12 10.28
CA PHE A 8 10.77 1.41 9.09
C PHE A 8 12.27 1.33 9.39
N ILE A 9 12.73 1.94 10.49
CA ILE A 9 14.14 1.92 10.91
C ILE A 9 14.61 0.49 11.15
N ASN A 10 13.84 -0.30 11.90
CA ASN A 10 14.20 -1.68 12.22
C ASN A 10 14.28 -2.55 10.94
N MET A 11 13.31 -2.40 10.04
CA MET A 11 13.28 -3.09 8.76
C MET A 11 14.51 -2.73 7.90
N CYS A 12 14.82 -1.44 7.74
CA CYS A 12 15.99 -1.00 6.98
C CYS A 12 17.30 -1.52 7.57
N LYS A 13 17.47 -1.45 8.89
CA LYS A 13 18.67 -1.97 9.56
C LYS A 13 18.81 -3.47 9.34
N ASP A 14 17.73 -4.24 9.53
CA ASP A 14 17.79 -5.68 9.32
C ASP A 14 18.14 -6.06 7.87
N ILE A 15 17.63 -5.31 6.89
CA ILE A 15 18.00 -5.51 5.48
C ILE A 15 19.50 -5.22 5.27
N LEU A 16 19.99 -4.06 5.75
CA LEU A 16 21.38 -3.64 5.54
C LEU A 16 22.38 -4.53 6.27
N GLU A 17 22.05 -5.02 7.47
CA GLU A 17 22.94 -5.82 8.32
C GLU A 17 22.89 -7.31 7.99
N ASN A 18 21.71 -7.84 7.65
CA ASN A 18 21.45 -9.28 7.55
C ASN A 18 20.84 -9.69 6.20
N GLY A 19 20.74 -8.79 5.24
CA GLY A 19 20.17 -9.07 3.93
C GLY A 19 21.15 -9.80 3.00
N THR A 20 20.59 -10.39 1.95
CA THR A 20 21.35 -11.04 0.89
C THR A 20 21.53 -10.08 -0.29
N SER A 21 22.76 -9.84 -0.72
CA SER A 21 23.06 -9.06 -1.92
C SER A 21 22.77 -9.88 -3.19
N THR A 22 22.26 -9.19 -4.20
CA THR A 22 22.13 -9.73 -5.58
C THR A 22 23.24 -9.24 -6.50
N GLU A 23 24.30 -8.64 -5.96
CA GLU A 23 25.45 -8.17 -6.75
C GLU A 23 26.10 -9.34 -7.50
N GLY A 24 26.33 -9.14 -8.81
CA GLY A 24 26.88 -10.16 -9.69
C GLY A 24 25.85 -11.17 -10.22
N GLU A 25 24.63 -11.18 -9.74
CA GLU A 25 23.57 -12.05 -10.23
C GLU A 25 22.88 -11.45 -11.47
N LYS A 26 22.22 -12.31 -12.24
CA LYS A 26 21.38 -11.87 -13.36
C LYS A 26 20.09 -11.29 -12.81
N VAL A 27 19.97 -9.96 -12.80
CA VAL A 27 18.79 -9.24 -12.38
C VAL A 27 18.06 -8.60 -13.57
N ARG A 28 16.75 -8.48 -13.48
CA ARG A 28 15.93 -7.82 -14.52
C ARG A 28 16.03 -6.30 -14.47
N PRO A 29 15.90 -5.64 -13.29
CA PRO A 29 15.84 -4.19 -13.24
C PRO A 29 17.20 -3.55 -13.60
N HIS A 30 17.09 -2.39 -14.25
CA HIS A 30 18.23 -1.58 -14.65
C HIS A 30 18.02 -0.13 -14.22
N TRP A 31 19.13 0.56 -13.98
CA TRP A 31 19.14 2.00 -13.81
C TRP A 31 19.00 2.71 -15.16
N GLU A 32 18.67 4.00 -15.13
CA GLU A 32 18.54 4.85 -16.33
C GLU A 32 19.78 4.78 -17.26
N ASP A 33 20.97 4.59 -16.71
CA ASP A 33 22.22 4.44 -17.47
C ASP A 33 22.43 3.02 -18.06
N GLY A 34 21.46 2.13 -17.93
CA GLY A 34 21.50 0.76 -18.43
C GLY A 34 22.27 -0.22 -17.57
N THR A 35 22.87 0.21 -16.45
CA THR A 35 23.54 -0.70 -15.51
C THR A 35 22.55 -1.50 -14.68
N SER A 36 22.92 -2.73 -14.28
CA SER A 36 22.07 -3.58 -13.45
C SER A 36 21.76 -2.93 -12.10
N ALA A 37 20.50 -2.94 -11.70
CA ALA A 37 20.06 -2.44 -10.41
C ALA A 37 20.05 -3.59 -9.40
N TYR A 38 21.13 -3.70 -8.62
CA TYR A 38 21.26 -4.73 -7.59
C TYR A 38 20.53 -4.34 -6.30
N THR A 39 20.23 -5.33 -5.48
CA THR A 39 19.52 -5.13 -4.23
C THR A 39 20.19 -5.85 -3.07
N ILE A 40 19.99 -5.35 -1.85
CA ILE A 40 20.12 -6.08 -0.60
C ILE A 40 18.71 -6.40 -0.15
N LYS A 41 18.39 -7.67 0.11
CA LYS A 41 17.03 -8.13 0.35
C LYS A 41 16.87 -9.09 1.51
N LYS A 42 15.68 -9.06 2.12
CA LYS A 42 15.22 -10.01 3.14
C LYS A 42 13.98 -10.73 2.65
N PHE A 43 13.92 -12.01 2.93
CA PHE A 43 12.74 -12.83 2.68
C PHE A 43 11.79 -12.82 3.86
N GLY A 44 10.47 -12.65 3.59
CA GLY A 44 9.43 -12.91 4.56
C GLY A 44 9.33 -11.86 5.69
N VAL A 45 9.48 -10.57 5.35
CA VAL A 45 9.31 -9.48 6.32
C VAL A 45 7.83 -9.28 6.64
N VAL A 46 7.51 -9.16 7.93
CA VAL A 46 6.15 -8.89 8.42
C VAL A 46 6.15 -7.67 9.31
N ASN A 47 5.50 -6.62 8.86
CA ASN A 47 5.29 -5.39 9.62
C ASN A 47 3.85 -5.32 10.11
N ARG A 48 3.63 -4.81 11.33
CA ARG A 48 2.31 -4.72 11.95
C ARG A 48 2.05 -3.29 12.39
N TYR A 49 0.94 -2.72 11.90
CA TYR A 49 0.53 -1.34 12.18
C TYR A 49 -0.83 -1.36 12.88
N ASP A 50 -0.87 -1.01 14.15
CA ASP A 50 -2.11 -0.85 14.94
C ASP A 50 -2.73 0.51 14.62
N LEU A 51 -3.63 0.52 13.62
CA LEU A 51 -4.26 1.75 13.13
C LEU A 51 -5.26 2.34 14.13
N SER A 52 -5.62 1.59 15.18
CA SER A 52 -6.45 2.13 16.27
C SER A 52 -5.67 3.09 17.17
N LYS A 53 -4.34 3.03 17.13
CA LYS A 53 -3.46 3.87 17.94
C LYS A 53 -2.77 4.97 17.15
N GLU A 54 -2.31 4.64 15.95
CA GLU A 54 -1.48 5.55 15.16
C GLU A 54 -1.71 5.31 13.66
N PHE A 55 -1.87 6.39 12.89
CA PHE A 55 -1.81 6.29 11.45
C PHE A 55 -0.33 6.20 11.00
N PRO A 56 0.07 5.21 10.16
CA PRO A 56 1.46 4.87 9.92
C PRO A 56 2.13 5.80 8.89
N LEU A 57 2.16 7.08 9.18
CA LEU A 57 2.80 8.11 8.38
C LEU A 57 4.19 8.41 8.98
N ILE A 58 5.25 8.06 8.26
CA ILE A 58 6.62 8.28 8.75
C ILE A 58 6.96 9.77 8.84
N THR A 59 7.89 10.09 9.72
CA THR A 59 8.40 11.46 9.94
C THR A 59 9.80 11.67 9.38
N LEU A 60 10.49 10.61 9.00
CA LEU A 60 11.86 10.63 8.45
C LEU A 60 11.97 11.36 7.11
N ARG A 61 10.89 11.44 6.37
CA ARG A 61 10.69 12.27 5.17
C ARG A 61 9.22 12.58 4.98
N LYS A 62 8.92 13.62 4.19
CA LYS A 62 7.55 13.92 3.80
C LYS A 62 6.97 12.81 2.92
N THR A 63 5.80 12.29 3.25
CA THR A 63 4.99 11.45 2.38
C THR A 63 3.86 12.27 1.76
N ALA A 64 3.68 12.18 0.45
CA ALA A 64 2.62 12.90 -0.26
C ALA A 64 1.27 12.18 -0.08
N LEU A 65 0.67 12.33 1.11
CA LEU A 65 -0.52 11.58 1.53
C LEU A 65 -1.70 11.76 0.57
N LYS A 66 -1.95 12.99 0.07
CA LYS A 66 -3.02 13.23 -0.89
C LYS A 66 -2.83 12.45 -2.20
N SER A 67 -1.61 12.39 -2.72
CA SER A 67 -1.31 11.63 -3.94
C SER A 67 -1.43 10.12 -3.70
N ALA A 68 -0.97 9.63 -2.54
CA ALA A 68 -1.12 8.23 -2.17
C ALA A 68 -2.62 7.85 -2.01
N THR A 69 -3.42 8.77 -1.46
CA THR A 69 -4.88 8.59 -1.36
C THR A 69 -5.53 8.60 -2.74
N ASP A 70 -5.18 9.54 -3.60
CA ASP A 70 -5.70 9.63 -4.97
C ASP A 70 -5.46 8.32 -5.75
N GLU A 71 -4.27 7.75 -5.63
CA GLU A 71 -3.92 6.48 -6.28
C GLU A 71 -4.70 5.28 -5.72
N ILE A 72 -4.87 5.16 -4.39
CA ILE A 72 -5.66 4.04 -3.86
C ILE A 72 -7.14 4.16 -4.24
N LEU A 73 -7.66 5.39 -4.38
CA LEU A 73 -9.01 5.62 -4.90
C LEU A 73 -9.10 5.28 -6.40
N TRP A 74 -8.08 5.63 -7.19
CA TRP A 74 -7.98 5.24 -8.60
C TRP A 74 -8.02 3.72 -8.76
N ILE A 75 -7.29 2.97 -7.92
CA ILE A 75 -7.26 1.50 -7.94
C ILE A 75 -8.59 0.90 -7.44
N TRP A 76 -9.11 1.36 -6.29
CA TRP A 76 -10.20 0.66 -5.58
C TRP A 76 -11.60 1.23 -5.84
N GLN A 77 -11.73 2.54 -6.04
CA GLN A 77 -13.04 3.14 -6.34
C GLN A 77 -13.30 3.21 -7.85
N GLN A 78 -12.38 3.85 -8.58
CA GLN A 78 -12.53 4.03 -10.02
C GLN A 78 -12.30 2.72 -10.77
N LYS A 79 -11.49 1.80 -10.19
CA LYS A 79 -11.14 0.50 -10.80
C LYS A 79 -10.54 0.72 -12.18
N SER A 80 -9.78 1.80 -12.33
CA SER A 80 -9.20 2.21 -13.58
C SER A 80 -7.81 1.60 -13.77
N ASN A 81 -7.42 1.45 -15.02
CA ASN A 81 -6.07 1.12 -15.46
C ASN A 81 -5.51 2.19 -16.42
N ASN A 82 -6.17 3.36 -16.49
CA ASN A 82 -5.73 4.48 -17.32
C ASN A 82 -5.17 5.60 -16.43
N ILE A 83 -3.91 5.98 -16.67
CA ILE A 83 -3.22 7.03 -15.88
C ILE A 83 -3.81 8.42 -16.07
N ASN A 84 -4.59 8.66 -17.14
CA ASN A 84 -5.28 9.93 -17.36
C ASN A 84 -6.39 10.18 -16.30
N ASP A 85 -6.83 9.15 -15.59
CA ASP A 85 -7.77 9.25 -14.47
C ASP A 85 -7.06 9.55 -13.14
N LEU A 86 -5.72 9.58 -13.12
CA LEU A 86 -4.88 9.81 -11.95
C LEU A 86 -4.25 11.20 -12.00
N HIS A 87 -4.19 11.92 -10.86
CA HIS A 87 -3.62 13.27 -10.79
C HIS A 87 -2.11 13.29 -10.46
N SER A 88 -1.40 12.20 -10.65
CA SER A 88 0.05 12.11 -10.42
C SER A 88 0.73 11.35 -11.56
N HIS A 89 2.03 11.58 -11.72
CA HIS A 89 2.86 11.03 -12.81
C HIS A 89 3.65 9.78 -12.39
N ILE A 90 3.28 9.15 -11.29
CA ILE A 90 4.05 8.02 -10.73
C ILE A 90 3.93 6.71 -11.53
N TRP A 91 2.99 6.67 -12.48
CA TRP A 91 2.72 5.51 -13.33
C TRP A 91 3.13 5.71 -14.79
N ASP A 92 3.66 6.89 -15.17
CA ASP A 92 3.97 7.25 -16.55
C ASP A 92 4.91 6.23 -17.22
N GLU A 93 5.91 5.72 -16.51
CA GLU A 93 6.89 4.74 -17.00
C GLU A 93 6.27 3.39 -17.41
N TRP A 94 5.08 3.06 -16.91
CA TRP A 94 4.40 1.79 -17.18
C TRP A 94 3.16 1.95 -18.07
N ALA A 95 2.83 3.15 -18.48
CA ALA A 95 1.70 3.40 -19.37
C ALA A 95 2.08 3.25 -20.84
N ASP A 96 1.17 2.73 -21.63
CA ASP A 96 1.27 2.74 -23.08
C ASP A 96 0.90 4.12 -23.67
N GLU A 97 0.93 4.25 -24.98
CA GLU A 97 0.59 5.49 -25.72
C GLU A 97 -0.84 6.01 -25.48
N ASN A 98 -1.74 5.14 -25.00
CA ASN A 98 -3.13 5.48 -24.66
C ASN A 98 -3.30 5.76 -23.15
N GLY A 99 -2.21 5.73 -22.38
CA GLY A 99 -2.23 5.91 -20.94
C GLY A 99 -2.66 4.67 -20.17
N SER A 100 -2.72 3.49 -20.80
CA SER A 100 -3.12 2.25 -20.12
C SER A 100 -1.92 1.52 -19.50
N ILE A 101 -2.10 0.97 -18.30
CA ILE A 101 -1.16 0.04 -17.66
C ILE A 101 -1.54 -1.44 -17.91
N GLY A 102 -2.41 -1.68 -18.88
CA GLY A 102 -2.91 -3.01 -19.21
C GLY A 102 -3.93 -3.53 -18.22
N LYS A 103 -4.11 -4.85 -18.15
CA LYS A 103 -5.10 -5.51 -17.26
C LYS A 103 -4.62 -5.59 -15.80
N ALA A 104 -3.92 -4.57 -15.31
CA ALA A 104 -3.32 -4.55 -13.98
C ALA A 104 -4.16 -3.76 -12.96
N TYR A 105 -3.90 -4.00 -11.68
CA TYR A 105 -4.43 -3.27 -10.51
C TYR A 105 -5.95 -3.03 -10.56
N GLY A 106 -6.40 -1.79 -10.79
CA GLY A 106 -7.81 -1.41 -10.78
C GLY A 106 -8.67 -2.22 -11.75
N TYR A 107 -8.12 -2.54 -12.93
CA TYR A 107 -8.80 -3.40 -13.90
C TYR A 107 -9.25 -4.72 -13.26
N GLN A 108 -8.34 -5.42 -12.57
CA GLN A 108 -8.65 -6.72 -11.96
C GLN A 108 -9.68 -6.63 -10.83
N LEU A 109 -9.67 -5.52 -10.07
CA LEU A 109 -10.68 -5.27 -9.04
C LEU A 109 -12.07 -5.04 -9.64
N GLY A 110 -12.14 -4.43 -10.83
CA GLY A 110 -13.39 -4.08 -11.52
C GLY A 110 -14.03 -5.22 -12.31
N VAL A 111 -13.31 -6.30 -12.55
CA VAL A 111 -13.88 -7.47 -13.26
C VAL A 111 -15.06 -8.04 -12.47
N LYS A 112 -16.20 -8.18 -13.12
CA LYS A 112 -17.40 -8.74 -12.50
C LYS A 112 -17.35 -10.26 -12.47
N HIS A 113 -17.62 -10.82 -11.30
CA HIS A 113 -17.66 -12.26 -11.04
C HIS A 113 -19.06 -12.70 -10.62
N GLN A 114 -19.45 -13.93 -10.99
CA GLN A 114 -20.71 -14.51 -10.54
C GLN A 114 -20.56 -15.10 -9.14
N TYR A 115 -21.27 -14.55 -8.18
CA TYR A 115 -21.45 -15.08 -6.83
C TYR A 115 -22.87 -15.64 -6.66
N LYS A 116 -23.14 -16.32 -5.55
CA LYS A 116 -24.50 -16.80 -5.24
C LYS A 116 -25.50 -15.66 -5.11
N GLU A 117 -25.04 -14.53 -4.63
CA GLU A 117 -25.83 -13.32 -4.37
C GLU A 117 -25.98 -12.42 -5.61
N GLY A 118 -25.30 -12.74 -6.71
CA GLY A 118 -25.36 -11.98 -7.96
C GLY A 118 -23.99 -11.62 -8.52
N MET A 119 -24.01 -10.77 -9.55
CA MET A 119 -22.79 -10.26 -10.18
C MET A 119 -22.20 -9.10 -9.38
N MET A 120 -20.98 -9.24 -8.92
CA MET A 120 -20.22 -8.19 -8.22
C MET A 120 -18.76 -8.19 -8.68
N ASP A 121 -18.10 -7.06 -8.59
CA ASP A 121 -16.64 -7.03 -8.64
C ASP A 121 -16.05 -7.32 -7.23
N GLN A 122 -14.72 -7.40 -7.16
CA GLN A 122 -14.07 -7.79 -5.92
C GLN A 122 -14.27 -6.76 -4.79
N VAL A 123 -14.35 -5.46 -5.11
CA VAL A 123 -14.53 -4.39 -4.11
C VAL A 123 -15.94 -4.43 -3.54
N ASP A 124 -16.94 -4.51 -4.41
CA ASP A 124 -18.35 -4.61 -4.01
C ASP A 124 -18.60 -5.89 -3.20
N ARG A 125 -17.92 -6.99 -3.57
CA ARG A 125 -17.98 -8.25 -2.82
C ARG A 125 -17.40 -8.12 -1.41
N VAL A 126 -16.26 -7.47 -1.25
CA VAL A 126 -15.67 -7.21 0.09
C VAL A 126 -16.62 -6.39 0.95
N ILE A 127 -17.18 -5.30 0.41
CA ILE A 127 -18.13 -4.45 1.15
C ILE A 127 -19.39 -5.23 1.53
N TYR A 128 -19.91 -6.02 0.61
CA TYR A 128 -21.08 -6.87 0.85
C TYR A 128 -20.82 -7.87 2.00
N ASP A 129 -19.70 -8.58 1.95
CA ASP A 129 -19.37 -9.59 2.97
C ASP A 129 -19.10 -8.96 4.34
N LEU A 130 -18.40 -7.82 4.39
CA LEU A 130 -18.16 -7.09 5.65
C LEU A 130 -19.47 -6.65 6.31
N LYS A 131 -20.49 -6.26 5.54
CA LYS A 131 -21.79 -5.83 6.06
C LYS A 131 -22.72 -6.99 6.43
N ASN A 132 -22.68 -8.10 5.68
CA ASN A 132 -23.67 -9.17 5.79
C ASN A 132 -23.14 -10.45 6.47
N ASN A 133 -21.82 -10.67 6.43
CA ASN A 133 -21.16 -11.83 7.02
C ASN A 133 -19.75 -11.49 7.53
N PRO A 134 -19.62 -10.54 8.48
CA PRO A 134 -18.32 -9.96 8.87
C PRO A 134 -17.32 -10.99 9.41
N PHE A 135 -17.78 -12.08 10.04
CA PHE A 135 -16.89 -13.13 10.56
C PHE A 135 -16.48 -14.19 9.52
N SER A 136 -16.81 -13.97 8.24
CA SER A 136 -16.35 -14.85 7.16
C SER A 136 -14.81 -14.82 7.03
N ARG A 137 -14.23 -16.01 6.85
CA ARG A 137 -12.79 -16.17 6.58
C ARG A 137 -12.46 -16.12 5.08
N ARG A 138 -13.40 -15.65 4.25
CA ARG A 138 -13.33 -15.66 2.77
C ARG A 138 -13.35 -14.24 2.20
N ILE A 139 -13.20 -13.21 3.03
CA ILE A 139 -13.24 -11.82 2.61
C ILE A 139 -11.85 -11.44 2.12
N MET A 140 -11.65 -11.43 0.82
CA MET A 140 -10.35 -11.15 0.22
C MET A 140 -10.46 -10.63 -1.22
N THR A 141 -9.39 -9.99 -1.66
CA THR A 141 -9.17 -9.65 -3.07
C THR A 141 -7.87 -10.27 -3.57
N ASN A 142 -7.80 -10.54 -4.88
CA ASN A 142 -6.57 -10.97 -5.54
C ASN A 142 -6.53 -10.37 -6.95
N ILE A 143 -5.47 -9.66 -7.24
CA ILE A 143 -5.27 -8.99 -8.53
C ILE A 143 -4.09 -9.56 -9.33
N TYR A 144 -3.42 -10.61 -8.82
CA TYR A 144 -2.40 -11.34 -9.55
C TYR A 144 -3.05 -12.50 -10.31
N VAL A 145 -3.54 -12.20 -11.50
CA VAL A 145 -4.31 -13.14 -12.34
C VAL A 145 -3.42 -13.67 -13.46
N HIS A 146 -2.97 -14.92 -13.32
CA HIS A 146 -2.02 -15.54 -14.26
C HIS A 146 -2.48 -15.52 -15.71
N GLN A 147 -3.78 -15.64 -15.95
CA GLN A 147 -4.36 -15.60 -17.30
C GLN A 147 -4.08 -14.28 -18.02
N ASP A 148 -4.01 -13.16 -17.27
CA ASP A 148 -3.89 -11.80 -17.80
C ASP A 148 -2.49 -11.19 -17.65
N LEU A 149 -1.51 -11.92 -17.09
CA LEU A 149 -0.16 -11.36 -16.84
C LEU A 149 0.49 -10.83 -18.11
N HIS A 150 0.28 -11.48 -19.25
CA HIS A 150 0.87 -11.06 -20.52
C HIS A 150 0.28 -9.75 -21.07
N GLU A 151 -0.84 -9.27 -20.52
CA GLU A 151 -1.47 -8.00 -20.82
C GLU A 151 -1.26 -6.96 -19.71
N MET A 152 -0.38 -7.21 -18.74
CA MET A 152 -0.02 -6.28 -17.66
C MET A 152 1.33 -5.65 -17.94
N ASN A 153 1.39 -4.32 -18.00
CA ASN A 153 2.66 -3.61 -18.17
C ASN A 153 3.52 -3.65 -16.90
N LEU A 154 2.88 -3.78 -15.73
CA LEU A 154 3.54 -4.06 -14.45
C LEU A 154 2.75 -5.10 -13.67
N TYR A 155 3.42 -6.20 -13.30
CA TYR A 155 2.81 -7.22 -12.46
C TYR A 155 2.58 -6.68 -11.04
N PRO A 156 1.38 -6.86 -10.46
CA PRO A 156 1.05 -6.31 -9.16
C PRO A 156 2.04 -6.73 -8.06
N CYS A 157 2.62 -5.76 -7.37
CA CYS A 157 3.48 -5.99 -6.20
C CYS A 157 2.62 -6.24 -4.96
N ALA A 158 1.73 -5.32 -4.64
CA ALA A 158 0.67 -5.48 -3.65
C ALA A 158 -0.51 -6.21 -4.31
N TYR A 159 -0.55 -7.53 -4.18
CA TYR A 159 -1.39 -8.37 -5.04
C TYR A 159 -2.64 -8.92 -4.39
N SER A 160 -2.74 -8.91 -3.07
CA SER A 160 -3.87 -9.49 -2.35
C SER A 160 -4.09 -8.80 -1.01
N MET A 161 -5.37 -8.57 -0.69
CA MET A 161 -5.83 -8.17 0.63
C MET A 161 -6.71 -9.26 1.22
N THR A 162 -6.47 -9.63 2.47
CA THR A 162 -7.35 -10.51 3.23
C THR A 162 -7.87 -9.74 4.44
N PHE A 163 -9.19 -9.69 4.59
CA PHE A 163 -9.85 -8.99 5.68
C PHE A 163 -10.31 -9.96 6.76
N ASN A 164 -10.22 -9.53 8.01
CA ASN A 164 -10.68 -10.30 9.15
C ASN A 164 -11.31 -9.38 10.19
N VAL A 165 -12.47 -9.77 10.69
CA VAL A 165 -13.19 -9.00 11.69
C VAL A 165 -13.06 -9.70 13.03
N THR A 166 -12.73 -8.91 14.04
CA THR A 166 -12.64 -9.36 15.44
C THR A 166 -13.57 -8.53 16.32
N GLN A 167 -13.88 -9.03 17.49
CA GLN A 167 -14.59 -8.28 18.51
C GLN A 167 -13.81 -8.37 19.82
N LYS A 168 -13.42 -7.22 20.35
CA LYS A 168 -12.76 -7.20 21.66
C LYS A 168 -13.78 -7.48 22.76
N LYS A 169 -13.36 -8.20 23.77
CA LYS A 169 -14.22 -8.53 24.90
C LYS A 169 -14.70 -7.25 25.60
N GLY A 170 -16.03 -7.09 25.70
CA GLY A 170 -16.66 -5.94 26.33
C GLY A 170 -16.86 -4.73 25.40
N GLU A 171 -16.51 -4.84 24.12
CA GLU A 171 -16.84 -3.84 23.09
C GLU A 171 -18.02 -4.32 22.25
N ASP A 172 -18.99 -3.44 22.01
CA ASP A 172 -20.14 -3.74 21.14
C ASP A 172 -19.78 -3.63 19.66
N LYS A 173 -18.82 -2.76 19.33
CA LYS A 173 -18.42 -2.48 17.95
C LYS A 173 -17.35 -3.48 17.48
N LEU A 174 -17.56 -4.00 16.27
CA LEU A 174 -16.61 -4.89 15.60
C LEU A 174 -15.36 -4.12 15.16
N THR A 175 -14.24 -4.82 15.00
CA THR A 175 -12.96 -4.27 14.58
C THR A 175 -12.51 -4.92 13.29
N LEU A 176 -12.25 -4.12 12.25
CA LEU A 176 -11.76 -4.56 10.95
C LEU A 176 -10.23 -4.57 10.93
N ASN A 177 -9.67 -5.73 10.63
CA ASN A 177 -8.23 -5.94 10.41
C ASN A 177 -7.98 -6.38 8.97
N ALA A 178 -6.76 -6.20 8.49
CA ALA A 178 -6.38 -6.69 7.17
C ALA A 178 -4.93 -7.18 7.11
N VAL A 179 -4.70 -8.13 6.21
CA VAL A 179 -3.37 -8.54 5.76
C VAL A 179 -3.18 -8.07 4.33
N LEU A 180 -2.16 -7.25 4.09
CA LEU A 180 -1.67 -6.90 2.76
C LEU A 180 -0.57 -7.88 2.38
N ASN A 181 -0.76 -8.65 1.31
CA ASN A 181 0.27 -9.51 0.75
C ASN A 181 0.98 -8.82 -0.40
N GLN A 182 2.30 -8.71 -0.28
CA GLN A 182 3.15 -8.07 -1.26
C GLN A 182 4.29 -8.99 -1.66
N ARG A 183 4.45 -9.25 -2.97
CA ARG A 183 5.50 -10.15 -3.47
C ARG A 183 6.87 -9.49 -3.53
N SER A 184 6.91 -8.16 -3.67
CA SER A 184 8.12 -7.38 -3.88
C SER A 184 7.91 -5.96 -3.36
N GLN A 185 8.89 -5.41 -2.63
CA GLN A 185 8.82 -4.09 -2.02
C GLN A 185 10.16 -3.36 -2.12
N ASP A 186 10.21 -2.32 -2.94
CA ASP A 186 11.25 -1.29 -2.82
C ASP A 186 10.99 -0.47 -1.55
N VAL A 187 11.86 -0.65 -0.57
CA VAL A 187 11.68 -0.05 0.76
C VAL A 187 11.77 1.47 0.72
N LEU A 188 12.71 2.02 -0.05
CA LEU A 188 12.86 3.47 -0.11
C LEU A 188 11.74 4.12 -0.92
N ALA A 189 11.49 3.66 -2.13
CA ALA A 189 10.54 4.34 -3.02
C ALA A 189 9.10 4.07 -2.64
N ALA A 190 8.72 2.82 -2.33
CA ALA A 190 7.34 2.38 -2.29
C ALA A 190 6.78 1.99 -0.90
N ASN A 191 7.62 1.59 0.08
CA ASN A 191 7.09 1.05 1.34
C ASN A 191 6.13 2.00 2.06
N ASN A 192 6.57 3.23 2.31
CA ASN A 192 5.75 4.23 3.02
C ASN A 192 4.49 4.60 2.24
N TRP A 193 4.59 4.59 0.93
CA TRP A 193 3.48 4.87 0.02
C TRP A 193 2.40 3.80 0.14
N ASN A 194 2.78 2.53 -0.02
CA ASN A 194 1.82 1.41 0.06
C ASN A 194 1.21 1.28 1.46
N VAL A 195 2.00 1.40 2.53
CA VAL A 195 1.47 1.33 3.91
C VAL A 195 0.40 2.40 4.14
N VAL A 196 0.64 3.63 3.69
CA VAL A 196 -0.33 4.74 3.79
C VAL A 196 -1.58 4.46 2.97
N GLN A 197 -1.44 4.03 1.72
CA GLN A 197 -2.54 3.70 0.83
C GLN A 197 -3.50 2.67 1.46
N TYR A 198 -2.96 1.55 1.90
CA TYR A 198 -3.78 0.47 2.45
C TYR A 198 -4.30 0.78 3.86
N SER A 199 -3.64 1.68 4.59
CA SER A 199 -4.19 2.23 5.84
C SER A 199 -5.40 3.13 5.59
N VAL A 200 -5.34 4.01 4.59
CA VAL A 200 -6.50 4.81 4.16
C VAL A 200 -7.65 3.90 3.75
N LEU A 201 -7.38 2.89 2.92
CA LEU A 201 -8.38 1.91 2.48
C LEU A 201 -9.06 1.22 3.67
N LEU A 202 -8.27 0.78 4.66
CA LEU A 202 -8.82 0.09 5.83
C LEU A 202 -9.68 1.02 6.70
N HIS A 203 -9.28 2.27 6.87
CA HIS A 203 -10.10 3.30 7.53
C HIS A 203 -11.42 3.53 6.79
N MET A 204 -11.39 3.65 5.45
CA MET A 204 -12.60 3.82 4.63
C MET A 204 -13.57 2.65 4.79
N LEU A 205 -13.07 1.42 4.64
CA LEU A 205 -13.89 0.22 4.79
C LEU A 205 -14.47 0.07 6.20
N ALA A 206 -13.67 0.35 7.23
CA ALA A 206 -14.14 0.32 8.61
C ALA A 206 -15.26 1.34 8.83
N GLN A 207 -15.10 2.58 8.34
CA GLN A 207 -16.11 3.63 8.48
C GLN A 207 -17.43 3.27 7.77
N VAL A 208 -17.39 2.81 6.51
CA VAL A 208 -18.62 2.49 5.75
C VAL A 208 -19.31 1.21 6.20
N CYS A 209 -18.61 0.36 6.94
CA CYS A 209 -19.15 -0.86 7.54
C CYS A 209 -19.49 -0.70 9.04
N ASP A 210 -19.39 0.52 9.58
CA ASP A 210 -19.60 0.85 10.98
C ASP A 210 -18.76 0.00 11.95
N MET A 211 -17.47 -0.15 11.65
CA MET A 211 -16.50 -0.89 12.44
C MET A 211 -15.40 0.05 12.97
N ASN A 212 -14.74 -0.36 14.05
CA ASN A 212 -13.47 0.22 14.45
C ASN A 212 -12.39 -0.21 13.45
N VAL A 213 -11.45 0.68 13.16
CA VAL A 213 -10.24 0.28 12.45
C VAL A 213 -9.32 -0.49 13.40
N GLY A 214 -8.74 -1.58 12.93
CA GLY A 214 -7.86 -2.45 13.71
C GLY A 214 -6.43 -2.41 13.20
N GLU A 215 -5.89 -3.58 12.88
CA GLU A 215 -4.49 -3.75 12.50
C GLU A 215 -4.34 -3.97 10.99
N LEU A 216 -3.35 -3.32 10.40
CA LEU A 216 -2.82 -3.66 9.08
C LEU A 216 -1.54 -4.48 9.25
N VAL A 217 -1.57 -5.73 8.81
CA VAL A 217 -0.38 -6.59 8.72
C VAL A 217 0.14 -6.55 7.29
N HIS A 218 1.36 -6.06 7.10
CA HIS A 218 2.03 -5.98 5.80
C HIS A 218 3.02 -7.12 5.68
N MET A 219 2.70 -8.12 4.85
CA MET A 219 3.53 -9.27 4.56
C MET A 219 4.27 -9.08 3.23
N ILE A 220 5.58 -9.14 3.27
CA ILE A 220 6.46 -8.85 2.12
C ILE A 220 7.35 -10.05 1.86
N ALA A 221 7.20 -10.68 0.70
CA ALA A 221 8.03 -11.84 0.35
C ALA A 221 9.47 -11.43 0.01
N ASP A 222 9.67 -10.42 -0.84
CA ASP A 222 10.97 -9.86 -1.20
C ASP A 222 11.01 -8.38 -0.77
N CYS A 223 11.64 -8.10 0.35
CA CYS A 223 11.77 -6.76 0.92
C CYS A 223 13.20 -6.28 0.70
N HIS A 224 13.40 -5.24 -0.14
CA HIS A 224 14.73 -4.88 -0.61
C HIS A 224 15.02 -3.38 -0.63
N ILE A 225 16.31 -3.09 -0.56
CA ILE A 225 16.90 -1.77 -0.78
C ILE A 225 17.83 -1.90 -1.99
N TYR A 226 17.61 -1.08 -3.02
CA TYR A 226 18.49 -1.04 -4.17
C TYR A 226 19.87 -0.47 -3.80
N ASP A 227 20.92 -0.88 -4.51
CA ASP A 227 22.31 -0.48 -4.28
C ASP A 227 22.48 1.06 -4.24
N ARG A 228 21.89 1.80 -5.20
CA ARG A 228 21.91 3.28 -5.21
C ARG A 228 21.03 3.92 -4.14
N HIS A 229 20.13 3.16 -3.52
CA HIS A 229 19.30 3.62 -2.43
C HIS A 229 20.00 3.52 -1.06
N VAL A 230 21.02 2.67 -0.93
CA VAL A 230 21.69 2.42 0.37
C VAL A 230 22.18 3.72 1.03
N PRO A 231 22.94 4.60 0.36
CA PRO A 231 23.42 5.84 1.00
C PRO A 231 22.28 6.76 1.42
N ILE A 232 21.18 6.78 0.65
CA ILE A 232 20.00 7.60 0.94
C ILE A 232 19.28 7.07 2.18
N VAL A 233 19.12 5.75 2.29
CA VAL A 233 18.52 5.11 3.46
C VAL A 233 19.36 5.36 4.70
N GLU A 234 20.70 5.17 4.63
CA GLU A 234 21.60 5.42 5.76
C GLU A 234 21.54 6.87 6.26
N GLU A 235 21.44 7.84 5.35
CA GLU A 235 21.24 9.25 5.71
C GLU A 235 19.88 9.45 6.38
N MET A 236 18.82 8.88 5.80
CA MET A 236 17.46 9.01 6.32
C MET A 236 17.31 8.41 7.72
N LEU A 237 18.00 7.30 8.02
CA LEU A 237 17.97 6.70 9.36
C LEU A 237 18.57 7.57 10.46
N LYS A 238 19.44 8.54 10.11
CA LYS A 238 20.08 9.49 11.04
C LYS A 238 19.21 10.72 11.34
N ARG A 239 18.16 10.96 10.55
CA ARG A 239 17.32 12.16 10.67
C ARG A 239 16.56 12.22 12.00
N PRO A 240 16.23 13.42 12.46
CA PRO A 240 15.32 13.62 13.61
C PRO A 240 14.00 12.86 13.41
N LYS A 241 13.47 12.31 14.49
CA LYS A 241 12.19 11.60 14.54
C LYS A 241 11.20 12.43 15.34
N PHE A 242 9.96 12.46 14.86
CA PHE A 242 8.87 13.21 15.49
C PHE A 242 7.76 12.26 15.95
N GLU A 243 6.77 12.79 16.61
CA GLU A 243 5.56 12.06 16.97
C GLU A 243 4.69 11.85 15.72
N ALA A 244 3.88 10.79 15.75
CA ALA A 244 2.94 10.53 14.68
C ALA A 244 1.91 11.65 14.56
N PRO A 245 1.53 12.05 13.32
CA PRO A 245 0.42 12.95 13.13
C PRO A 245 -0.91 12.27 13.49
N LYS A 246 -1.92 13.08 13.77
CA LYS A 246 -3.29 12.60 13.78
C LYS A 246 -3.83 12.61 12.36
N VAL A 247 -4.40 11.49 11.94
CA VAL A 247 -5.00 11.33 10.61
C VAL A 247 -6.37 10.67 10.79
N TYR A 248 -7.40 11.26 10.21
CA TYR A 248 -8.75 10.72 10.24
C TYR A 248 -9.52 11.10 8.97
N LEU A 249 -10.56 10.35 8.66
CA LEU A 249 -11.42 10.60 7.53
C LEU A 249 -12.55 11.56 7.89
N ASN A 250 -13.07 12.26 6.89
CA ASN A 250 -14.30 13.02 7.01
C ASN A 250 -15.44 12.11 7.49
N PRO A 251 -16.03 12.35 8.69
CA PRO A 251 -17.04 11.47 9.28
C PRO A 251 -18.39 11.52 8.55
N ASP A 252 -18.61 12.52 7.70
CA ASP A 252 -19.88 12.68 6.96
C ASP A 252 -20.00 11.73 5.77
N LYS A 253 -18.89 11.11 5.34
CA LYS A 253 -18.88 10.12 4.25
C LYS A 253 -19.45 8.79 4.71
N LYS A 254 -20.50 8.32 4.03
CA LYS A 254 -21.22 7.09 4.39
C LYS A 254 -21.06 5.96 3.36
N GLY A 255 -20.82 6.30 2.11
CA GLY A 255 -20.57 5.35 1.03
C GLY A 255 -19.09 5.22 0.72
N PHE A 256 -18.66 4.02 0.33
CA PHE A 256 -17.27 3.77 -0.07
C PHE A 256 -16.85 4.62 -1.26
N TYR A 257 -17.76 4.88 -2.17
CA TYR A 257 -17.52 5.65 -3.40
C TYR A 257 -17.71 7.18 -3.22
N ASP A 258 -18.00 7.65 -2.00
CA ASP A 258 -18.21 9.07 -1.72
C ASP A 258 -16.91 9.79 -1.31
N PHE A 259 -15.86 9.04 -0.97
CA PHE A 259 -14.57 9.60 -0.55
C PHE A 259 -13.79 10.18 -1.70
N THR A 260 -13.11 11.29 -1.41
CA THR A 260 -12.12 11.92 -2.27
C THR A 260 -10.78 12.06 -1.55
N LYS A 261 -9.72 12.41 -2.27
CA LYS A 261 -8.39 12.66 -1.66
C LYS A 261 -8.38 13.80 -0.64
N ASP A 262 -9.41 14.66 -0.64
CA ASP A 262 -9.52 15.80 0.26
C ASP A 262 -10.30 15.47 1.55
N ASP A 263 -10.88 14.28 1.64
CA ASP A 263 -11.58 13.82 2.84
C ASP A 263 -10.65 13.26 3.93
N LEU A 264 -9.34 13.26 3.68
CA LEU A 264 -8.32 12.88 4.65
C LEU A 264 -7.81 14.13 5.38
N ILE A 265 -8.00 14.17 6.69
CA ILE A 265 -7.62 15.28 7.55
C ILE A 265 -6.37 14.91 8.33
N ILE A 266 -5.34 15.77 8.26
CA ILE A 266 -4.06 15.58 8.93
C ILE A 266 -3.81 16.74 9.88
N GLU A 267 -3.48 16.41 11.13
CA GLU A 267 -3.10 17.37 12.16
C GLU A 267 -1.71 17.05 12.71
N ASN A 268 -0.94 18.09 13.00
CA ASN A 268 0.36 18.01 13.67
C ASN A 268 1.41 17.14 12.96
N TYR A 269 1.45 17.16 11.64
CA TYR A 269 2.46 16.41 10.87
C TYR A 269 3.81 17.14 10.85
N GLN A 270 4.64 16.91 11.86
CA GLN A 270 6.06 17.25 11.86
C GLN A 270 6.84 16.18 11.10
N LYS A 271 7.69 16.59 10.18
CA LYS A 271 8.46 15.70 9.32
C LYS A 271 9.72 16.38 8.82
N ASN A 272 10.69 15.54 8.41
CA ASN A 272 11.85 16.03 7.67
C ASN A 272 11.48 16.32 6.20
N GLU A 273 12.36 17.06 5.54
CA GLU A 273 12.19 17.40 4.12
C GLU A 273 12.13 16.14 3.23
N GLN A 274 11.41 16.28 2.12
CA GLN A 274 11.34 15.23 1.11
C GLN A 274 12.72 15.01 0.47
N ILE A 275 13.05 13.76 0.25
CA ILE A 275 14.21 13.36 -0.55
C ILE A 275 13.82 13.51 -2.02
N LYS A 276 14.59 14.32 -2.74
CA LYS A 276 14.39 14.54 -4.18
C LYS A 276 15.30 13.64 -5.00
N ASN A 277 14.92 13.39 -6.25
CA ASN A 277 15.74 12.67 -7.22
C ASN A 277 16.15 11.26 -6.73
N ILE A 278 15.23 10.53 -6.12
CA ILE A 278 15.46 9.12 -5.81
C ILE A 278 15.58 8.39 -7.15
N PRO A 279 16.69 7.68 -7.42
CA PRO A 279 16.81 6.90 -8.65
C PRO A 279 15.72 5.84 -8.75
N VAL A 280 15.20 5.60 -9.93
CA VAL A 280 14.19 4.57 -10.20
C VAL A 280 14.83 3.44 -10.99
N ALA A 281 14.64 2.20 -10.57
CA ALA A 281 15.05 1.00 -11.30
C ALA A 281 13.85 0.46 -12.08
N ILE A 282 14.02 0.22 -13.40
CA ILE A 282 12.97 -0.18 -14.35
C ILE A 282 13.18 -1.64 -14.78
#